data_772639eb36ae2fad84080602c7e38a06
#
_entry.id   772639eb36ae2fad84080602c7e38a06
#
_cell.length_a   1.000
_cell.length_b   1.000
_cell.length_c   1.000
_cell.angle_alpha   90.00
_cell.angle_beta   90.00
_cell.angle_gamma   90.00
#
_symmetry.space_group_name_H-M   'P 1'
#
loop_
_entity.id
_entity.type
_entity.pdbx_description
1 polymer ?
#
loop_
_entity_poly.entity_id
_entity_poly.type
_entity_poly.pdbx_seq_one_letter_code
_entity_poly.pdbx_strand_id
1 'polypeptide(L)'
;MKKNESLKKNTDFRHVYGEGEIKANKYLVMYKLGNDLTINRLGISVSKKVGNSVVRHRMTRLVRESYRLHKEIFNSGLDIVVVVKPCAKECTYWEIESALLHLAKLHKIICEDK
;
A
#
# COMPACT_ATOMS: atom_id res chain seq x y z
N MET A 1 -12.34 -3.07 -5.07
CA MET A 1 -12.42 -2.80 -3.62
C MET A 1 -13.66 -1.97 -3.33
N LYS A 2 -14.23 -2.19 -2.18
CA LYS A 2 -15.36 -1.39 -1.76
C LYS A 2 -14.91 0.02 -1.41
N LYS A 3 -15.86 0.95 -1.49
CA LYS A 3 -15.57 2.35 -1.26
C LYS A 3 -14.95 2.62 0.11
N ASN A 4 -15.46 1.94 1.14
CA ASN A 4 -14.98 2.16 2.50
C ASN A 4 -13.66 1.47 2.79
N GLU A 5 -13.08 0.77 1.81
CA GLU A 5 -11.79 0.14 1.96
C GLU A 5 -10.65 0.97 1.35
N SER A 6 -10.94 2.19 0.96
CA SER A 6 -9.94 3.08 0.38
C SER A 6 -9.79 4.34 1.22
N LEU A 7 -8.55 4.77 1.39
CA LEU A 7 -8.26 6.07 1.99
C LEU A 7 -8.29 7.10 0.88
N LYS A 8 -9.03 8.18 1.06
CA LYS A 8 -9.18 9.18 0.02
C LYS A 8 -8.89 10.60 0.48
N LYS A 9 -9.14 10.89 1.76
CA LYS A 9 -8.97 12.25 2.27
C LYS A 9 -7.53 12.52 2.63
N ASN A 10 -7.08 13.74 2.36
CA ASN A 10 -5.73 14.15 2.75
C ASN A 10 -5.52 14.03 4.25
N THR A 11 -6.56 14.28 5.04
CA THR A 11 -6.44 14.14 6.49
C THR A 11 -6.15 12.70 6.90
N ASP A 12 -6.76 11.74 6.20
CA ASP A 12 -6.51 10.33 6.50
C ASP A 12 -5.06 9.96 6.19
N PHE A 13 -4.55 10.41 5.03
CA PHE A 13 -3.16 10.16 4.66
C PHE A 13 -2.20 10.79 5.67
N ARG A 14 -2.46 12.03 6.05
CA ARG A 14 -1.58 12.73 6.99
C ARG A 14 -1.57 12.03 8.35
N HIS A 15 -2.72 11.53 8.77
CA HIS A 15 -2.80 10.83 10.04
C HIS A 15 -1.92 9.58 10.04
N VAL A 16 -1.99 8.81 8.95
CA VAL A 16 -1.17 7.60 8.83
C VAL A 16 0.31 7.95 8.74
N TYR A 17 0.66 8.98 7.98
CA TYR A 17 2.06 9.41 7.89
C TYR A 17 2.61 9.85 9.25
N GLY A 18 1.79 10.52 10.05
CA GLY A 18 2.25 11.05 11.33
C GLY A 18 2.29 10.03 12.45
N GLU A 19 1.38 9.07 12.45
CA GLU A 19 1.21 8.15 13.57
C GLU A 19 1.60 6.72 13.25
N GLY A 20 1.73 6.37 11.99
CA GLY A 20 1.93 4.99 11.59
C GLY A 20 3.39 4.56 11.64
N GLU A 21 3.58 3.24 11.64
CA GLU A 21 4.89 2.66 11.49
C GLU A 21 5.27 2.60 10.03
N ILE A 22 6.56 2.79 9.73
CA ILE A 22 7.05 2.86 8.36
C ILE A 22 8.06 1.75 8.10
N LYS A 23 7.94 1.09 6.97
CA LYS A 23 8.95 0.17 6.44
C LYS A 23 9.11 0.46 4.96
N ALA A 24 10.29 0.22 4.44
CA ALA A 24 10.57 0.51 3.04
C ALA A 24 11.45 -0.57 2.44
N ASN A 25 11.32 -0.73 1.13
CA ASN A 25 12.25 -1.57 0.38
C ASN A 25 12.63 -0.82 -0.90
N LYS A 26 13.15 -1.53 -1.90
CA LYS A 26 13.66 -0.88 -3.10
C LYS A 26 12.61 -0.05 -3.83
N TYR A 27 11.39 -0.57 -3.93
CA TYR A 27 10.39 0.04 -4.80
C TYR A 27 9.27 0.76 -4.06
N LEU A 28 8.97 0.37 -2.83
CA LEU A 28 7.79 0.86 -2.12
C LEU A 28 8.14 1.26 -0.70
N VAL A 29 7.32 2.17 -0.16
CA VAL A 29 7.32 2.48 1.26
C VAL A 29 5.93 2.16 1.75
N MET A 30 5.82 1.50 2.90
CA MET A 30 4.52 1.15 3.46
C MET A 30 4.41 1.68 4.88
N TYR A 31 3.32 2.40 5.13
CA TYR A 31 2.93 2.85 6.46
C TYR A 31 1.76 1.99 6.92
N LYS A 32 1.74 1.66 8.20
CA LYS A 32 0.57 0.99 8.78
C LYS A 32 0.18 1.67 10.07
N LEU A 33 -1.12 1.68 10.33
CA LEU A 33 -1.67 2.25 11.57
C LEU A 33 -2.97 1.53 11.88
N GLY A 34 -3.15 1.13 13.15
CA GLY A 34 -4.43 0.55 13.56
C GLY A 34 -5.54 1.57 13.45
N ASN A 35 -6.72 1.17 12.99
CA ASN A 35 -7.80 2.09 12.75
C ASN A 35 -9.07 1.84 13.59
N ASP A 36 -9.02 0.85 14.48
CA ASP A 36 -10.14 0.50 15.36
C ASP A 36 -11.40 0.08 14.60
N LEU A 37 -11.22 -0.31 13.33
CA LEU A 37 -12.31 -0.84 12.52
C LEU A 37 -12.11 -2.33 12.35
N THR A 38 -13.08 -2.97 11.70
CA THR A 38 -12.95 -4.38 11.37
C THR A 38 -12.46 -4.60 9.95
N ILE A 39 -12.24 -3.51 9.22
CA ILE A 39 -11.77 -3.58 7.83
C ILE A 39 -10.44 -2.86 7.69
N ASN A 40 -9.72 -3.18 6.63
CA ASN A 40 -8.53 -2.45 6.24
C ASN A 40 -8.90 -1.36 5.25
N ARG A 41 -8.17 -0.27 5.29
CA ARG A 41 -8.31 0.80 4.31
C ARG A 41 -6.96 1.03 3.66
N LEU A 42 -6.94 1.05 2.33
CA LEU A 42 -5.70 1.18 1.56
C LEU A 42 -5.65 2.53 0.89
N GLY A 43 -4.54 3.23 1.07
CA GLY A 43 -4.23 4.44 0.32
C GLY A 43 -2.98 4.22 -0.49
N ILE A 44 -2.93 4.77 -1.70
CA ILE A 44 -1.79 4.62 -2.58
C ILE A 44 -1.36 6.02 -3.00
N SER A 45 -0.08 6.31 -2.82
CA SER A 45 0.48 7.62 -3.16
C SER A 45 1.54 7.45 -4.22
N VAL A 46 1.35 8.11 -5.37
CA VAL A 46 2.32 8.10 -6.45
C VAL A 46 2.54 9.53 -6.87
N SER A 47 3.71 10.08 -6.52
CA SER A 47 3.99 11.49 -6.77
C SER A 47 4.39 11.72 -8.22
N LYS A 48 4.43 12.99 -8.60
CA LYS A 48 4.84 13.38 -9.95
C LYS A 48 6.27 12.99 -10.26
N LYS A 49 7.08 12.75 -9.23
CA LYS A 49 8.46 12.31 -9.43
C LYS A 49 8.56 10.93 -10.05
N VAL A 50 7.49 10.12 -9.93
CA VAL A 50 7.49 8.79 -10.53
C VAL A 50 7.30 8.87 -12.03
N GLY A 51 6.46 9.80 -12.50
CA GLY A 51 6.23 9.94 -13.92
C GLY A 51 4.99 10.78 -14.19
N ASN A 52 4.57 10.79 -15.45
CA ASN A 52 3.38 11.52 -15.87
C ASN A 52 2.12 10.81 -15.39
N SER A 53 0.96 11.35 -15.74
CA SER A 53 -0.30 10.81 -15.22
C SER A 53 -0.56 9.37 -15.69
N VAL A 54 -0.13 9.02 -16.89
CA VAL A 54 -0.30 7.65 -17.38
C VAL A 54 0.52 6.68 -16.54
N VAL A 55 1.78 7.02 -16.28
CA VAL A 55 2.67 6.19 -15.48
C VAL A 55 2.13 6.07 -14.05
N ARG A 56 1.72 7.19 -13.47
CA ARG A 56 1.21 7.19 -12.10
C ARG A 56 -0.05 6.35 -11.98
N HIS A 57 -0.94 6.44 -12.96
CA HIS A 57 -2.15 5.65 -12.95
C HIS A 57 -1.84 4.16 -13.04
N ARG A 58 -0.89 3.82 -13.91
CA ARG A 58 -0.46 2.43 -14.06
C ARG A 58 0.09 1.89 -12.72
N MET A 59 0.95 2.66 -12.07
CA MET A 59 1.53 2.20 -10.81
C MET A 59 0.48 2.03 -9.73
N THR A 60 -0.47 2.97 -9.66
CA THR A 60 -1.58 2.84 -8.71
C THR A 60 -2.35 1.55 -8.95
N ARG A 61 -2.60 1.22 -10.21
CA ARG A 61 -3.34 0.00 -10.53
C ARG A 61 -2.56 -1.24 -10.17
N LEU A 62 -1.25 -1.24 -10.39
CA LEU A 62 -0.43 -2.40 -10.04
C LEU A 62 -0.46 -2.67 -8.53
N VAL A 63 -0.33 -1.61 -7.74
CA VAL A 63 -0.37 -1.77 -6.28
C VAL A 63 -1.74 -2.23 -5.84
N ARG A 64 -2.79 -1.59 -6.38
CA ARG A 64 -4.16 -1.94 -5.99
C ARG A 64 -4.50 -3.39 -6.32
N GLU A 65 -4.10 -3.82 -7.51
CA GLU A 65 -4.38 -5.18 -7.95
C GLU A 65 -3.62 -6.19 -7.10
N SER A 66 -2.36 -5.89 -6.81
CA SER A 66 -1.56 -6.76 -5.98
C SER A 66 -2.19 -6.92 -4.58
N TYR A 67 -2.64 -5.80 -4.00
CA TYR A 67 -3.30 -5.86 -2.71
C TYR A 67 -4.61 -6.62 -2.79
N ARG A 68 -5.42 -6.34 -3.83
CA ARG A 68 -6.72 -6.98 -3.97
C ARG A 68 -6.62 -8.50 -4.02
N LEU A 69 -5.61 -9.00 -4.73
CA LEU A 69 -5.44 -10.44 -4.87
C LEU A 69 -4.96 -11.12 -3.59
N HIS A 70 -4.41 -10.37 -2.66
CA HIS A 70 -3.85 -10.94 -1.43
C HIS A 70 -4.50 -10.41 -0.17
N LYS A 71 -5.58 -9.61 -0.30
CA LYS A 71 -6.09 -8.91 0.87
C LYS A 71 -6.61 -9.82 1.97
N GLU A 72 -6.98 -11.06 1.62
CA GLU A 72 -7.52 -11.97 2.62
C GLU A 72 -6.48 -12.48 3.60
N ILE A 73 -5.21 -12.41 3.24
CA ILE A 73 -4.17 -12.83 4.17
C ILE A 73 -3.68 -11.69 5.06
N PHE A 74 -4.13 -10.46 4.79
CA PHE A 74 -3.77 -9.31 5.64
C PHE A 74 -4.61 -9.31 6.91
N ASN A 75 -3.97 -8.91 8.03
CA ASN A 75 -4.71 -8.69 9.27
C ASN A 75 -5.71 -7.56 9.03
N SER A 76 -6.78 -7.54 9.81
CA SER A 76 -7.81 -6.53 9.67
C SER A 76 -7.60 -5.39 10.67
N GLY A 77 -8.33 -4.29 10.43
CA GLY A 77 -8.27 -3.15 11.34
C GLY A 77 -7.09 -2.24 11.11
N LEU A 78 -6.60 -2.16 9.87
CA LEU A 78 -5.41 -1.38 9.55
C LEU A 78 -5.70 -0.32 8.49
N ASP A 79 -5.11 0.85 8.67
CA ASP A 79 -4.94 1.81 7.59
C ASP A 79 -3.55 1.60 7.04
N ILE A 80 -3.46 1.34 5.74
CA ILE A 80 -2.20 1.05 5.07
C ILE A 80 -2.02 2.07 3.96
N VAL A 81 -0.88 2.75 3.95
CA VAL A 81 -0.53 3.65 2.86
C VAL A 81 0.72 3.13 2.18
N VAL A 82 0.63 2.95 0.88
CA VAL A 82 1.75 2.50 0.06
C VAL A 82 2.20 3.67 -0.80
N VAL A 83 3.46 4.04 -0.67
CA VAL A 83 4.07 5.10 -1.48
C VAL A 83 4.98 4.44 -2.49
N VAL A 84 4.79 4.78 -3.76
CA VAL A 84 5.57 4.22 -4.86
C VAL A 84 6.80 5.10 -5.08
N LYS A 85 7.99 4.49 -5.06
CA LYS A 85 9.24 5.22 -5.29
C LYS A 85 9.45 5.45 -6.78
N PRO A 86 10.16 6.54 -7.14
CA PRO A 86 10.41 6.82 -8.57
C PRO A 86 11.09 5.68 -9.31
N CYS A 87 11.99 4.93 -8.66
CA CYS A 87 12.69 3.84 -9.32
C CYS A 87 11.76 2.68 -9.69
N ALA A 88 10.53 2.68 -9.21
CA ALA A 88 9.58 1.60 -9.49
C ALA A 88 8.83 1.79 -10.81
N LYS A 89 9.05 2.89 -11.51
CA LYS A 89 8.19 3.26 -12.65
C LYS A 89 8.17 2.22 -13.78
N GLU A 90 9.20 1.39 -13.89
CA GLU A 90 9.26 0.38 -14.94
C GLU A 90 9.07 -1.03 -14.41
N CYS A 91 8.66 -1.16 -13.15
CA CYS A 91 8.45 -2.47 -12.57
C CYS A 91 7.26 -3.18 -13.21
N THR A 92 7.38 -4.50 -13.28
CA THR A 92 6.27 -5.35 -13.69
C THR A 92 5.34 -5.55 -12.50
N TYR A 93 4.17 -6.10 -12.78
CA TYR A 93 3.25 -6.47 -11.71
C TYR A 93 3.92 -7.39 -10.69
N TRP A 94 4.70 -8.35 -11.17
CA TRP A 94 5.33 -9.34 -10.27
C TRP A 94 6.33 -8.69 -9.33
N GLU A 95 7.05 -7.69 -9.81
CA GLU A 95 8.00 -6.98 -8.97
C GLU A 95 7.28 -6.15 -7.91
N ILE A 96 6.17 -5.52 -8.27
CA ILE A 96 5.38 -4.75 -7.32
C ILE A 96 4.73 -5.68 -6.29
N GLU A 97 4.20 -6.81 -6.76
CA GLU A 97 3.59 -7.79 -5.85
C GLU A 97 4.60 -8.28 -4.82
N SER A 98 5.79 -8.64 -5.29
CA SER A 98 6.83 -9.12 -4.40
C SER A 98 7.22 -8.04 -3.38
N ALA A 99 7.33 -6.80 -3.83
CA ALA A 99 7.69 -5.69 -2.95
C ALA A 99 6.60 -5.44 -1.90
N LEU A 100 5.34 -5.51 -2.31
CA LEU A 100 4.23 -5.28 -1.40
C LEU A 100 4.17 -6.35 -0.31
N LEU A 101 4.27 -7.61 -0.71
CA LEU A 101 4.20 -8.72 0.24
C LEU A 101 5.40 -8.72 1.17
N HIS A 102 6.57 -8.35 0.66
CA HIS A 102 7.75 -8.24 1.50
C HIS A 102 7.53 -7.22 2.62
N LEU A 103 6.97 -6.05 2.28
CA LEU A 103 6.70 -5.03 3.28
C LEU A 103 5.64 -5.48 4.27
N ALA A 104 4.63 -6.21 3.81
CA ALA A 104 3.60 -6.73 4.70
C ALA A 104 4.20 -7.70 5.71
N LYS A 105 5.17 -8.50 5.28
CA LYS A 105 5.85 -9.40 6.20
C LYS A 105 6.71 -8.64 7.21
N LEU A 106 7.38 -7.58 6.75
CA LEU A 106 8.19 -6.76 7.65
C LEU A 106 7.33 -6.08 8.71
N HIS A 107 6.13 -5.68 8.34
CA HIS A 107 5.18 -5.09 9.27
C HIS A 107 4.47 -6.12 10.14
N LYS A 108 4.61 -7.41 9.80
CA LYS A 108 3.95 -8.52 10.51
C LYS A 108 2.43 -8.37 10.47
N ILE A 109 1.91 -7.96 9.33
CA ILE A 109 0.47 -7.73 9.16
C ILE A 109 -0.20 -8.73 8.24
N ILE A 110 0.46 -9.81 7.87
CA ILE A 110 -0.20 -10.87 7.13
C ILE A 110 -0.28 -12.12 7.98
N CYS A 111 -1.38 -12.86 7.79
CA CYS A 111 -1.56 -14.13 8.44
C CYS A 111 -0.80 -15.16 7.65
N GLU A 112 0.21 -15.76 8.27
CA GLU A 112 0.97 -16.79 7.61
C GLU A 112 0.43 -18.14 8.06
N ASP A 113 0.02 -18.92 7.10
CA ASP A 113 -0.38 -20.27 7.40
C ASP A 113 0.84 -21.11 7.65
N LYS A 114 0.72 -21.98 8.59
CA LYS A 114 1.81 -22.88 8.89
C LYS A 114 1.71 -24.13 8.09
#